data_02f78613d58debd8094f75c98b261041
#
_entry.id   02f78613d58debd8094f75c98b261041
#
_cell.length_a   1.000
_cell.length_b   1.000
_cell.length_c   1.000
_cell.angle_alpha   90.00
_cell.angle_beta   90.00
_cell.angle_gamma   90.00
#
_symmetry.space_group_name_H-M   'P 1'
#
loop_
_entity.id
_entity.type
_entity.pdbx_description
1 polymer ?
#
loop_
_entity_poly.entity_id
_entity_poly.type
_entity_poly.pdbx_seq_one_letter_code
_entity_poly.pdbx_strand_id
1 'polypeptide(L)'
;MSKKSKSGGNKPKKIPTDVYEAELFRLQTEMVKLQEWVRETGARVVVIFEGRDAAGKGGTIKRITEYLSPRIARVAALPAPNDRERGQWYYQRYVAQLPAPGEIVLFDRSWYNRAGVEKVMGFCTPEEHTRFLRQTPIFEQMLIDDGILLRKYWFSVSDEEQLRRFRARMNDPVRQWKLSPMDLESVYRW
;
A
#
# COMPACT_ATOMS: atom_id res chain seq x y z
N MET A 1 -49.48 10.70 -5.63
CA MET A 1 -48.78 9.51 -6.14
C MET A 1 -47.47 9.97 -6.75
N SER A 2 -46.36 9.91 -6.01
CA SER A 2 -45.04 10.38 -6.47
C SER A 2 -44.25 9.16 -6.94
N LYS A 3 -43.88 9.10 -8.22
CA LYS A 3 -43.02 8.06 -8.78
C LYS A 3 -41.58 8.28 -8.32
N LYS A 4 -41.06 7.42 -7.44
CA LYS A 4 -39.63 7.31 -7.15
C LYS A 4 -38.91 6.82 -8.41
N SER A 5 -38.13 7.69 -9.05
CA SER A 5 -37.19 7.29 -10.08
C SER A 5 -36.08 6.43 -9.46
N LYS A 6 -36.00 5.17 -9.81
CA LYS A 6 -34.87 4.29 -9.52
C LYS A 6 -33.70 4.75 -10.37
N SER A 7 -32.72 5.44 -9.82
CA SER A 7 -31.43 5.64 -10.46
C SER A 7 -30.71 4.28 -10.51
N GLY A 8 -30.81 3.61 -11.63
CA GLY A 8 -30.05 2.40 -11.93
C GLY A 8 -28.58 2.77 -12.10
N GLY A 9 -27.80 2.74 -11.04
CA GLY A 9 -26.35 2.89 -11.11
C GLY A 9 -25.78 1.78 -12.00
N ASN A 10 -25.22 2.17 -13.14
CA ASN A 10 -24.61 1.27 -14.09
C ASN A 10 -23.39 0.63 -13.44
N LYS A 11 -23.50 -0.61 -12.95
CA LYS A 11 -22.35 -1.35 -12.38
C LYS A 11 -21.29 -1.45 -13.47
N PRO A 12 -20.03 -1.09 -13.19
CA PRO A 12 -18.97 -1.19 -14.18
C PRO A 12 -18.92 -2.62 -14.72
N LYS A 13 -18.88 -2.75 -16.06
CA LYS A 13 -18.79 -4.06 -16.72
C LYS A 13 -17.51 -4.75 -16.26
N LYS A 14 -17.64 -6.01 -15.83
CA LYS A 14 -16.50 -6.84 -15.47
C LYS A 14 -15.62 -7.05 -16.72
N ILE A 15 -14.32 -6.84 -16.58
CA ILE A 15 -13.34 -7.12 -17.63
C ILE A 15 -13.36 -8.63 -17.92
N PRO A 16 -13.43 -9.09 -19.18
CA PRO A 16 -13.29 -10.50 -19.52
C PRO A 16 -11.99 -11.08 -18.99
N THR A 17 -12.02 -12.34 -18.57
CA THR A 17 -10.88 -12.96 -17.89
C THR A 17 -9.65 -13.07 -18.80
N ASP A 18 -9.87 -13.45 -20.05
CA ASP A 18 -8.84 -13.54 -21.10
C ASP A 18 -8.15 -12.20 -21.37
N VAL A 19 -8.92 -11.13 -21.47
CA VAL A 19 -8.39 -9.77 -21.63
C VAL A 19 -7.58 -9.35 -20.41
N TYR A 20 -8.09 -9.65 -19.21
CA TYR A 20 -7.38 -9.35 -17.96
C TYR A 20 -6.07 -10.10 -17.86
N GLU A 21 -6.06 -11.40 -18.16
CA GLU A 21 -4.86 -12.25 -18.06
C GLU A 21 -3.80 -11.85 -19.10
N ALA A 22 -4.20 -11.55 -20.33
CA ALA A 22 -3.29 -11.08 -21.36
C ALA A 22 -2.62 -9.75 -20.98
N GLU A 23 -3.39 -8.80 -20.47
CA GLU A 23 -2.86 -7.50 -20.05
C GLU A 23 -1.98 -7.63 -18.79
N LEU A 24 -2.38 -8.47 -17.84
CA LEU A 24 -1.58 -8.76 -16.66
C LEU A 24 -0.21 -9.33 -17.04
N PHE A 25 -0.17 -10.32 -17.93
CA PHE A 25 1.08 -10.91 -18.42
C PHE A 25 1.97 -9.88 -19.13
N ARG A 26 1.36 -9.02 -19.96
CA ARG A 26 2.08 -7.91 -20.61
C ARG A 26 2.74 -6.99 -19.59
N LEU A 27 1.98 -6.58 -18.55
CA LEU A 27 2.50 -5.71 -17.50
C LEU A 27 3.58 -6.40 -16.65
N GLN A 28 3.42 -7.67 -16.35
CA GLN A 28 4.44 -8.45 -15.62
C GLN A 28 5.74 -8.56 -16.42
N THR A 29 5.65 -8.71 -17.75
CA THR A 29 6.82 -8.66 -18.63
C THR A 29 7.53 -7.31 -18.54
N GLU A 30 6.80 -6.20 -18.51
CA GLU A 30 7.42 -4.86 -18.31
C GLU A 30 8.06 -4.73 -16.92
N MET A 31 7.49 -5.34 -15.88
CA MET A 31 8.10 -5.35 -14.54
C MET A 31 9.43 -6.13 -14.53
N VAL A 32 9.52 -7.24 -15.25
CA VAL A 32 10.81 -7.98 -15.40
C VAL A 32 11.85 -7.12 -16.13
N LYS A 33 11.47 -6.41 -17.19
CA LYS A 33 12.37 -5.46 -17.88
C LYS A 33 12.83 -4.33 -16.94
N LEU A 34 11.92 -3.80 -16.15
CA LEU A 34 12.26 -2.80 -15.13
C LEU A 34 13.26 -3.34 -14.12
N GLN A 35 13.07 -4.57 -13.66
CA GLN A 35 14.01 -5.23 -12.74
C GLN A 35 15.41 -5.32 -13.34
N GLU A 36 15.53 -5.78 -14.59
CA GLU A 36 16.82 -5.88 -15.26
C GLU A 36 17.48 -4.52 -15.42
N TRP A 37 16.72 -3.52 -15.81
CA TRP A 37 17.22 -2.14 -15.88
C TRP A 37 17.72 -1.63 -14.53
N VAL A 38 16.97 -1.86 -13.44
CA VAL A 38 17.37 -1.50 -12.07
C VAL A 38 18.70 -2.18 -11.69
N ARG A 39 18.82 -3.47 -11.98
CA ARG A 39 20.03 -4.24 -11.70
C ARG A 39 21.25 -3.71 -12.46
N GLU A 40 21.09 -3.41 -13.75
CA GLU A 40 22.18 -2.98 -14.63
C GLU A 40 22.64 -1.55 -14.35
N THR A 41 21.70 -0.66 -14.05
CA THR A 41 21.99 0.76 -13.81
C THR A 41 22.37 1.08 -12.38
N GLY A 42 22.13 0.17 -11.44
CA GLY A 42 22.25 0.46 -10.00
C GLY A 42 21.18 1.42 -9.48
N ALA A 43 20.08 1.62 -10.21
CA ALA A 43 18.99 2.47 -9.76
C ALA A 43 18.41 1.97 -8.43
N ARG A 44 17.93 2.91 -7.61
CA ARG A 44 17.27 2.63 -6.32
C ARG A 44 15.81 3.01 -6.44
N VAL A 45 14.91 2.04 -6.29
CA VAL A 45 13.47 2.25 -6.48
C VAL A 45 12.71 1.98 -5.20
N VAL A 46 11.88 2.95 -4.79
CA VAL A 46 10.94 2.82 -3.68
C VAL A 46 9.52 2.99 -4.20
N VAL A 47 8.67 2.00 -3.95
CA VAL A 47 7.25 2.05 -4.29
C VAL A 47 6.43 1.92 -3.02
N ILE A 48 5.57 2.90 -2.75
CA ILE A 48 4.70 2.93 -1.57
C ILE A 48 3.27 2.60 -1.97
N PHE A 49 2.69 1.64 -1.29
CA PHE A 49 1.28 1.24 -1.44
C PHE A 49 0.50 1.61 -0.18
N GLU A 50 -0.30 2.66 -0.28
CA GLU A 50 -1.11 3.20 0.80
C GLU A 50 -2.60 3.19 0.46
N GLY A 51 -3.42 3.49 1.43
CA GLY A 51 -4.87 3.61 1.26
C GLY A 51 -5.68 2.69 2.15
N ARG A 52 -6.98 2.67 1.93
CA ARG A 52 -7.96 2.00 2.81
C ARG A 52 -7.74 0.50 2.93
N ASP A 53 -8.18 -0.06 4.05
CA ASP A 53 -8.16 -1.50 4.25
C ASP A 53 -9.09 -2.20 3.26
N ALA A 54 -8.69 -3.40 2.86
CA ALA A 54 -9.36 -4.17 1.81
C ALA A 54 -9.40 -3.50 0.41
N ALA A 55 -8.72 -2.36 0.19
CA ALA A 55 -8.68 -1.69 -1.13
C ALA A 55 -7.92 -2.46 -2.22
N GLY A 56 -7.09 -3.45 -1.85
CA GLY A 56 -6.42 -4.33 -2.82
C GLY A 56 -4.89 -4.24 -2.82
N LYS A 57 -4.27 -3.46 -1.93
CA LYS A 57 -2.81 -3.26 -1.85
C LYS A 57 -2.01 -4.56 -1.96
N GLY A 58 -2.17 -5.48 -1.03
CA GLY A 58 -1.43 -6.75 -1.02
C GLY A 58 -1.69 -7.64 -2.25
N GLY A 59 -2.89 -7.57 -2.85
CA GLY A 59 -3.19 -8.26 -4.11
C GLY A 59 -2.42 -7.68 -5.29
N THR A 60 -2.26 -6.38 -5.34
CA THR A 60 -1.47 -5.68 -6.37
C THR A 60 0.02 -5.97 -6.19
N ILE A 61 0.54 -5.84 -4.96
CA ILE A 61 1.94 -6.16 -4.64
C ILE A 61 2.27 -7.60 -5.07
N LYS A 62 1.41 -8.57 -4.73
CA LYS A 62 1.60 -9.97 -5.13
C LYS A 62 1.73 -10.13 -6.65
N ARG A 63 0.88 -9.46 -7.44
CA ARG A 63 0.93 -9.53 -8.90
C ARG A 63 2.15 -8.87 -9.50
N ILE A 64 2.60 -7.76 -8.92
CA ILE A 64 3.83 -7.07 -9.33
C ILE A 64 5.04 -7.95 -9.08
N THR A 65 5.12 -8.59 -7.90
CA THR A 65 6.31 -9.35 -7.47
C THR A 65 6.33 -10.80 -7.96
N GLU A 66 5.28 -11.28 -8.60
CA GLU A 66 5.09 -12.70 -8.95
C GLU A 66 6.24 -13.30 -9.77
N TYR A 67 6.80 -12.53 -10.69
CA TYR A 67 7.92 -12.94 -11.55
C TYR A 67 9.23 -12.20 -11.26
N LEU A 68 9.25 -11.36 -10.22
CA LEU A 68 10.46 -10.63 -9.84
C LEU A 68 11.33 -11.46 -8.90
N SER A 69 12.64 -11.28 -9.02
CA SER A 69 13.61 -11.91 -8.11
C SER A 69 13.50 -11.27 -6.71
N PRO A 70 13.29 -12.05 -5.65
CA PRO A 70 13.25 -11.52 -4.28
C PRO A 70 14.61 -10.96 -3.79
N ARG A 71 15.69 -11.20 -4.54
CA ARG A 71 17.00 -10.60 -4.29
C ARG A 71 17.11 -9.18 -4.79
N ILE A 72 16.25 -8.77 -5.73
CA ILE A 72 16.24 -7.44 -6.36
C ILE A 72 15.02 -6.67 -5.89
N ALA A 73 13.84 -7.29 -5.93
CA ALA A 73 12.57 -6.69 -5.54
C ALA A 73 12.06 -7.34 -4.26
N ARG A 74 12.02 -6.58 -3.17
CA ARG A 74 11.54 -7.07 -1.86
C ARG A 74 10.37 -6.26 -1.35
N VAL A 75 9.51 -6.91 -0.57
CA VAL A 75 8.38 -6.27 0.09
C VAL A 75 8.75 -5.92 1.53
N ALA A 76 8.59 -4.65 1.89
CA ALA A 76 8.75 -4.16 3.25
C ALA A 76 7.35 -3.99 3.88
N ALA A 77 6.94 -4.95 4.71
CA ALA A 77 5.71 -4.92 5.50
C ALA A 77 6.08 -4.92 6.98
N LEU A 78 6.21 -3.73 7.57
CA LEU A 78 6.68 -3.59 8.94
C LEU A 78 5.54 -3.90 9.94
N PRO A 79 5.81 -4.69 11.00
CA PRO A 79 4.85 -4.91 12.08
C PRO A 79 4.63 -3.64 12.90
N ALA A 80 3.77 -3.68 13.90
CA ALA A 80 3.66 -2.61 14.88
C ALA A 80 5.04 -2.33 15.50
N PRO A 81 5.39 -1.05 15.77
CA PRO A 81 6.68 -0.71 16.34
C PRO A 81 6.84 -1.33 17.75
N ASN A 82 8.01 -1.88 18.02
CA ASN A 82 8.40 -2.32 19.37
C ASN A 82 8.74 -1.12 20.27
N ASP A 83 9.00 -1.35 21.56
CA ASP A 83 9.23 -0.26 22.53
C ASP A 83 10.47 0.58 22.19
N ARG A 84 11.53 -0.04 21.68
CA ARG A 84 12.73 0.67 21.22
C ARG A 84 12.41 1.57 20.03
N GLU A 85 11.68 1.06 19.02
CA GLU A 85 11.31 1.80 17.83
C GLU A 85 10.38 2.97 18.14
N ARG A 86 9.51 2.85 19.16
CA ARG A 86 8.64 3.95 19.62
C ARG A 86 9.42 5.13 20.18
N GLY A 87 10.59 4.87 20.81
CA GLY A 87 11.49 5.90 21.34
C GLY A 87 12.43 6.50 20.29
N GLN A 88 12.49 5.96 19.08
CA GLN A 88 13.38 6.41 18.03
C GLN A 88 12.74 7.51 17.16
N TRP A 89 13.56 8.17 16.35
CA TRP A 89 13.03 9.03 15.31
C TRP A 89 12.10 8.24 14.38
N TYR A 90 10.92 8.79 14.13
CA TYR A 90 9.81 8.07 13.48
C TYR A 90 10.19 7.37 12.18
N TYR A 91 10.98 8.03 11.33
CA TYR A 91 11.36 7.47 10.02
C TYR A 91 12.45 6.40 10.11
N GLN A 92 13.15 6.26 11.26
CA GLN A 92 14.33 5.40 11.36
C GLN A 92 14.07 3.94 10.99
N ARG A 93 12.93 3.38 11.39
CA ARG A 93 12.56 2.00 11.04
C ARG A 93 12.29 1.82 9.53
N TYR A 94 11.83 2.87 8.85
CA TYR A 94 11.61 2.88 7.40
C TYR A 94 12.90 3.13 6.63
N VAL A 95 13.76 4.00 7.13
CA VAL A 95 15.09 4.25 6.54
C VAL A 95 15.92 2.97 6.48
N ALA A 96 15.85 2.12 7.49
CA ALA A 96 16.50 0.81 7.51
C ALA A 96 16.03 -0.14 6.38
N GLN A 97 14.92 0.16 5.73
CA GLN A 97 14.36 -0.63 4.63
C GLN A 97 14.62 -0.02 3.24
N LEU A 98 15.29 1.12 3.15
CA LEU A 98 15.55 1.77 1.85
C LEU A 98 16.47 0.89 0.98
N PRO A 99 16.35 1.01 -0.36
CA PRO A 99 17.11 0.18 -1.29
C PRO A 99 18.60 0.55 -1.34
N ALA A 100 19.43 -0.46 -1.45
CA ALA A 100 20.80 -0.33 -1.96
C ALA A 100 20.79 -0.18 -3.51
N PRO A 101 21.90 0.20 -4.14
CA PRO A 101 21.98 0.24 -5.60
C PRO A 101 21.57 -1.10 -6.24
N GLY A 102 20.69 -1.04 -7.23
CA GLY A 102 20.16 -2.21 -7.93
C GLY A 102 18.98 -2.88 -7.24
N GLU A 103 18.35 -2.24 -6.25
CA GLU A 103 17.21 -2.80 -5.52
C GLU A 103 15.90 -2.03 -5.74
N ILE A 104 14.80 -2.78 -5.66
CA ILE A 104 13.42 -2.29 -5.63
C ILE A 104 12.80 -2.64 -4.27
N VAL A 105 12.28 -1.67 -3.55
CA VAL A 105 11.55 -1.88 -2.30
C VAL A 105 10.10 -1.47 -2.46
N LEU A 106 9.19 -2.43 -2.22
CA LEU A 106 7.75 -2.21 -2.23
C LEU A 106 7.25 -2.16 -0.79
N PHE A 107 6.83 -0.98 -0.33
CA PHE A 107 6.25 -0.82 1.00
C PHE A 107 4.76 -1.18 0.99
N ASP A 108 4.36 -2.26 1.70
CA ASP A 108 2.95 -2.51 2.04
C ASP A 108 2.63 -1.76 3.33
N ARG A 109 2.11 -0.56 3.19
CA ARG A 109 2.08 0.52 4.18
C ARG A 109 3.48 1.08 4.48
N SER A 110 3.55 2.33 4.87
CA SER A 110 4.82 3.04 5.04
C SER A 110 4.75 4.01 6.22
N TRP A 111 5.62 5.02 6.20
CA TRP A 111 5.56 6.15 7.14
C TRP A 111 4.22 6.89 7.11
N TYR A 112 3.42 6.76 6.07
CA TYR A 112 2.08 7.32 6.00
C TYR A 112 1.08 6.68 6.97
N ASN A 113 1.45 5.60 7.68
CA ASN A 113 0.69 5.08 8.82
C ASN A 113 0.36 6.20 9.83
N ARG A 114 1.25 7.17 10.04
CA ARG A 114 1.01 8.29 10.97
C ARG A 114 -0.06 9.27 10.48
N ALA A 115 -0.19 9.45 9.17
CA ALA A 115 -1.29 10.23 8.60
C ALA A 115 -2.62 9.47 8.58
N GLY A 116 -2.56 8.14 8.49
CA GLY A 116 -3.72 7.25 8.40
C GLY A 116 -4.04 6.56 9.72
N VAL A 117 -3.72 5.28 9.81
CA VAL A 117 -4.14 4.41 10.91
C VAL A 117 -3.73 4.93 12.29
N GLU A 118 -2.53 5.48 12.46
CA GLU A 118 -2.08 5.97 13.77
C GLU A 118 -2.92 7.17 14.23
N LYS A 119 -3.28 8.08 13.31
CA LYS A 119 -4.16 9.22 13.61
C LYS A 119 -5.58 8.77 13.91
N VAL A 120 -6.15 7.90 13.09
CA VAL A 120 -7.53 7.42 13.19
C VAL A 120 -7.76 6.62 14.48
N MET A 121 -6.77 5.81 14.86
CA MET A 121 -6.85 4.92 16.04
C MET A 121 -6.31 5.57 17.32
N GLY A 122 -5.79 6.80 17.24
CA GLY A 122 -5.23 7.51 18.40
C GLY A 122 -3.88 6.94 18.88
N PHE A 123 -3.10 6.33 17.98
CA PHE A 123 -1.76 5.78 18.31
C PHE A 123 -0.66 6.83 18.25
N CYS A 124 -0.95 8.03 17.78
CA CYS A 124 -0.05 9.18 17.83
C CYS A 124 -0.76 10.40 18.41
N THR A 125 0.02 11.31 19.00
CA THR A 125 -0.53 12.58 19.51
C THR A 125 -0.84 13.57 18.37
N PRO A 126 -1.66 14.59 18.59
CA PRO A 126 -1.89 15.65 17.60
C PRO A 126 -0.60 16.37 17.17
N GLU A 127 0.34 16.54 18.11
CA GLU A 127 1.64 17.18 17.86
C GLU A 127 2.53 16.30 16.98
N GLU A 128 2.56 14.99 17.22
CA GLU A 128 3.29 14.01 16.40
C GLU A 128 2.73 13.96 14.98
N HIS A 129 1.41 13.96 14.84
CA HIS A 129 0.76 14.00 13.54
C HIS A 129 1.09 15.29 12.78
N THR A 130 0.99 16.46 13.43
CA THR A 130 1.32 17.76 12.84
C THR A 130 2.79 17.83 12.42
N ARG A 131 3.69 17.33 13.27
CA ARG A 131 5.12 17.22 12.98
C ARG A 131 5.37 16.33 11.77
N PHE A 132 4.70 15.20 11.70
CA PHE A 132 4.79 14.28 10.58
C PHE A 132 4.40 14.94 9.26
N LEU A 133 3.24 15.63 9.19
CA LEU A 133 2.78 16.30 7.97
C LEU A 133 3.78 17.36 7.46
N ARG A 134 4.45 18.05 8.38
CA ARG A 134 5.49 19.04 8.04
C ARG A 134 6.80 18.40 7.59
N GLN A 135 7.21 17.29 8.21
CA GLN A 135 8.50 16.66 7.97
C GLN A 135 8.50 15.72 6.77
N THR A 136 7.37 15.07 6.44
CA THR A 136 7.30 14.08 5.38
C THR A 136 7.71 14.61 4.01
N PRO A 137 7.25 15.78 3.55
CA PRO A 137 7.70 16.31 2.26
C PRO A 137 9.21 16.56 2.20
N ILE A 138 9.79 17.01 3.33
CA ILE A 138 11.24 17.26 3.45
C ILE A 138 11.99 15.92 3.39
N PHE A 139 11.54 14.93 4.14
CA PHE A 139 12.14 13.59 4.16
C PHE A 139 12.10 12.95 2.75
N GLU A 140 10.96 13.00 2.08
CA GLU A 140 10.82 12.45 0.72
C GLU A 140 11.68 13.21 -0.29
N GLN A 141 11.79 14.54 -0.16
CA GLN A 141 12.66 15.33 -1.02
C GLN A 141 14.13 14.92 -0.84
N MET A 142 14.58 14.69 0.39
CA MET A 142 15.94 14.20 0.66
C MET A 142 16.21 12.84 0.00
N LEU A 143 15.24 11.93 -0.03
CA LEU A 143 15.37 10.66 -0.74
C LEU A 143 15.49 10.84 -2.24
N ILE A 144 14.70 11.75 -2.81
CA ILE A 144 14.73 12.06 -4.24
C ILE A 144 16.03 12.74 -4.64
N ASP A 145 16.50 13.70 -3.84
CA ASP A 145 17.76 14.42 -4.07
C ASP A 145 18.97 13.47 -4.02
N ASP A 146 18.88 12.43 -3.17
CA ASP A 146 19.87 11.35 -3.10
C ASP A 146 19.75 10.34 -4.27
N GLY A 147 18.83 10.55 -5.21
CA GLY A 147 18.64 9.75 -6.42
C GLY A 147 17.74 8.53 -6.29
N ILE A 148 16.94 8.42 -5.22
CA ILE A 148 15.94 7.37 -5.09
C ILE A 148 14.72 7.70 -5.95
N LEU A 149 14.31 6.76 -6.77
CA LEU A 149 13.09 6.85 -7.58
C LEU A 149 11.89 6.49 -6.71
N LEU A 150 11.27 7.50 -6.10
CA LEU A 150 10.11 7.33 -5.22
C LEU A 150 8.80 7.38 -6.02
N ARG A 151 7.95 6.35 -5.86
CA ARG A 151 6.58 6.29 -6.41
C ARG A 151 5.59 5.96 -5.30
N LYS A 152 4.44 6.66 -5.29
CA LYS A 152 3.40 6.49 -4.26
C LYS A 152 2.06 6.20 -4.92
N TYR A 153 1.39 5.13 -4.49
CA TYR A 153 0.07 4.73 -4.94
C TYR A 153 -0.92 4.71 -3.80
N TRP A 154 -1.99 5.46 -3.95
CA TRP A 154 -3.10 5.48 -3.01
C TRP A 154 -4.25 4.60 -3.53
N PHE A 155 -4.63 3.60 -2.74
CA PHE A 155 -5.73 2.70 -3.05
C PHE A 155 -6.97 3.11 -2.28
N SER A 156 -8.04 3.43 -2.99
CA SER A 156 -9.35 3.70 -2.42
C SER A 156 -10.35 2.60 -2.75
N VAL A 157 -11.38 2.52 -1.95
CA VAL A 157 -12.52 1.61 -2.12
C VAL A 157 -13.75 2.25 -1.49
N SER A 158 -14.94 2.04 -2.07
CA SER A 158 -16.19 2.52 -1.45
C SER A 158 -16.47 1.77 -0.15
N ASP A 159 -17.25 2.40 0.75
CA ASP A 159 -17.60 1.80 2.03
C ASP A 159 -18.36 0.49 1.85
N GLU A 160 -19.31 0.45 0.91
CA GLU A 160 -20.08 -0.75 0.58
C GLU A 160 -19.18 -1.90 0.10
N GLU A 161 -18.24 -1.61 -0.78
CA GLU A 161 -17.32 -2.61 -1.32
C GLU A 161 -16.31 -3.06 -0.24
N GLN A 162 -15.84 -2.16 0.62
CA GLN A 162 -14.98 -2.50 1.75
C GLN A 162 -15.68 -3.47 2.70
N LEU A 163 -16.93 -3.15 3.10
CA LEU A 163 -17.75 -4.03 3.95
C LEU A 163 -18.01 -5.39 3.29
N ARG A 164 -18.29 -5.39 1.98
CA ARG A 164 -18.45 -6.63 1.23
C ARG A 164 -17.21 -7.51 1.27
N ARG A 165 -16.03 -6.89 1.12
CA ARG A 165 -14.73 -7.58 1.17
C ARG A 165 -14.41 -8.09 2.57
N PHE A 166 -14.73 -7.34 3.62
CA PHE A 166 -14.57 -7.81 4.99
C PHE A 166 -15.47 -9.03 5.29
N ARG A 167 -16.75 -8.98 4.91
CA ARG A 167 -17.66 -10.13 5.03
C ARG A 167 -17.15 -11.36 4.28
N ALA A 168 -16.63 -11.17 3.08
CA ALA A 168 -16.03 -12.27 2.31
C ALA A 168 -14.80 -12.87 3.00
N ARG A 169 -13.99 -12.07 3.70
CA ARG A 169 -12.85 -12.57 4.49
C ARG A 169 -13.29 -13.35 5.72
N MET A 170 -14.36 -12.94 6.40
CA MET A 170 -14.90 -13.65 7.57
C MET A 170 -15.29 -15.09 7.23
N ASN A 171 -15.79 -15.31 6.03
CA ASN A 171 -16.27 -16.62 5.57
C ASN A 171 -15.21 -17.43 4.79
N ASP A 172 -13.97 -16.94 4.69
CA ASP A 172 -12.90 -17.60 3.95
C ASP A 172 -11.78 -18.03 4.92
N PRO A 173 -11.66 -19.35 5.21
CA PRO A 173 -10.68 -19.86 6.18
C PRO A 173 -9.23 -19.49 5.86
N VAL A 174 -8.92 -19.31 4.56
CA VAL A 174 -7.57 -18.94 4.09
C VAL A 174 -7.28 -17.43 4.25
N ARG A 175 -8.33 -16.61 4.47
CA ARG A 175 -8.24 -15.14 4.53
C ARG A 175 -8.68 -14.55 5.86
N GLN A 176 -9.28 -15.34 6.77
CA GLN A 176 -9.74 -14.87 8.08
C GLN A 176 -8.63 -14.19 8.88
N TRP A 177 -7.40 -14.70 8.81
CA TRP A 177 -6.26 -14.15 9.52
C TRP A 177 -5.91 -12.70 9.09
N LYS A 178 -6.43 -12.24 7.95
CA LYS A 178 -6.25 -10.85 7.45
C LYS A 178 -7.25 -9.88 8.07
N LEU A 179 -8.21 -10.37 8.85
CA LEU A 179 -9.21 -9.54 9.50
C LEU A 179 -8.74 -9.26 10.93
N SER A 180 -8.49 -8.00 11.22
CA SER A 180 -8.12 -7.53 12.55
C SER A 180 -9.28 -6.78 13.22
N PRO A 181 -9.33 -6.68 14.55
CA PRO A 181 -10.28 -5.79 15.23
C PRO A 181 -10.21 -4.34 14.72
N MET A 182 -9.02 -3.87 14.33
CA MET A 182 -8.83 -2.54 13.76
C MET A 182 -9.52 -2.36 12.41
N ASP A 183 -9.61 -3.42 11.58
CA ASP A 183 -10.34 -3.35 10.31
C ASP A 183 -11.83 -3.04 10.53
N LEU A 184 -12.43 -3.59 11.59
CA LEU A 184 -13.82 -3.34 11.94
C LEU A 184 -14.02 -1.93 12.48
N GLU A 185 -13.13 -1.43 13.33
CA GLU A 185 -13.19 -0.06 13.85
C GLU A 185 -12.94 0.99 12.75
N SER A 186 -12.07 0.71 11.81
CA SER A 186 -11.74 1.65 10.73
C SER A 186 -12.95 2.01 9.86
N VAL A 187 -13.93 1.12 9.73
CA VAL A 187 -15.16 1.38 8.97
C VAL A 187 -15.98 2.55 9.56
N TYR A 188 -15.89 2.77 10.88
CA TYR A 188 -16.65 3.81 11.58
C TYR A 188 -15.86 5.08 11.86
N ARG A 189 -14.56 5.10 11.62
CA ARG A 189 -13.66 6.19 11.99
C ARG A 189 -13.02 6.94 10.81
N TRP A 190 -13.25 6.47 9.59
CA TRP A 190 -12.78 7.13 8.35
C TRP A 190 -13.78 8.13 7.82
#